data_7303b3f947745890d0e66b0682336162
#
_entry.id   7303b3f947745890d0e66b0682336162
#
_cell.length_a   1.000
_cell.length_b   1.000
_cell.length_c   1.000
_cell.angle_alpha   90.00
_cell.angle_beta   90.00
_cell.angle_gamma   90.00
#
_symmetry.space_group_name_H-M   'P 1'
#
loop_
_entity.id
_entity.type
_entity.pdbx_description
1 polymer ?
#
loop_
_entity_poly.entity_id
_entity_poly.type
_entity_poly.pdbx_seq_one_letter_code
_entity_poly.pdbx_strand_id
1 'polypeptide(L)'
;MNAKKLVLVLLLAGSVIALPFINRAFFGSDAKEVNVSTLSQRVISPSILASGFLAHEEEVMLSSEVIGKVSALYVEEGDSVVEGQLLLQVDDTNFIAGLEQSQAAERITSIDIERQEVRIENLSRQFERSKSLHERKMVGDDEFDSVKNQLDLARIDLKSSRERLAQARAQLDQVNDNLSKTKIVSPIEGVITSLDIKVGETAIASSTNIPGSSLMTIANPASIYTEVLVDEADVATIEIGQRTEIVAIAYPDQPMQGVVRYIANTAKIAPGRQGLSFTVKIEITDPGDVVLRPGMSCRAEIFTRQDQEVIAVPIQAVIFEEDRSALRSEYFVFVNDNGIARKTKIEVGISDDEYQELMSNIDDNIEIIVGPDQELRHLLEGDRIDTTRVELQ
;
A
#
# COMPACT_ATOMS: atom_id res chain seq x y z
N MET A 1 63.86 -28.20 71.21
CA MET A 1 63.28 -28.54 69.86
C MET A 1 64.44 -28.38 68.88
N ASN A 2 64.92 -29.44 68.28
CA ASN A 2 66.17 -29.45 67.52
C ASN A 2 66.06 -28.58 66.24
N ALA A 3 67.02 -27.68 66.04
CA ALA A 3 67.13 -26.78 64.90
C ALA A 3 66.85 -27.50 63.48
N LYS A 4 67.26 -28.74 63.34
CA LYS A 4 67.03 -29.57 62.18
C LYS A 4 65.53 -29.88 61.88
N LYS A 5 64.72 -29.95 62.96
CA LYS A 5 63.25 -30.15 62.79
C LYS A 5 62.54 -28.84 62.39
N LEU A 6 63.03 -27.72 62.81
CA LEU A 6 62.48 -26.41 62.45
C LEU A 6 62.75 -26.07 61.00
N VAL A 7 63.94 -26.38 60.47
CA VAL A 7 64.30 -26.19 59.07
C VAL A 7 63.45 -27.12 58.14
N LEU A 8 63.20 -28.35 58.58
CA LEU A 8 62.37 -29.28 57.81
C LEU A 8 60.89 -28.85 57.69
N VAL A 9 60.38 -28.27 58.82
CA VAL A 9 59.00 -27.73 58.82
C VAL A 9 58.86 -26.47 57.96
N LEU A 10 59.90 -25.61 57.97
CA LEU A 10 59.92 -24.41 57.07
C LEU A 10 60.07 -24.77 55.58
N LEU A 11 60.84 -25.79 55.22
CA LEU A 11 60.93 -26.31 53.86
C LEU A 11 59.63 -26.96 53.42
N LEU A 12 58.97 -27.72 54.32
CA LEU A 12 57.64 -28.27 54.03
C LEU A 12 56.56 -27.21 53.88
N ALA A 13 56.55 -26.18 54.76
CA ALA A 13 55.61 -25.08 54.65
C ALA A 13 55.87 -24.21 53.37
N GLY A 14 57.15 -23.99 53.03
CA GLY A 14 57.54 -23.34 51.80
C GLY A 14 57.13 -24.09 50.53
N SER A 15 57.23 -25.44 50.52
CA SER A 15 56.77 -26.27 49.38
C SER A 15 55.26 -26.28 49.25
N VAL A 16 54.51 -26.29 50.36
CA VAL A 16 53.03 -26.22 50.35
C VAL A 16 52.52 -24.86 49.85
N ILE A 17 53.23 -23.76 50.17
CA ILE A 17 52.92 -22.39 49.67
C ILE A 17 53.36 -22.23 48.20
N ALA A 18 54.41 -22.88 47.74
CA ALA A 18 54.89 -22.79 46.35
C ALA A 18 54.14 -23.70 45.41
N LEU A 19 53.54 -24.79 45.86
CA LEU A 19 52.76 -25.72 45.04
C LEU A 19 51.61 -25.10 44.27
N PRO A 20 50.73 -24.23 44.82
CA PRO A 20 49.70 -23.55 44.01
C PRO A 20 50.24 -22.53 43.00
N PHE A 21 51.38 -21.89 43.30
CA PHE A 21 52.06 -20.99 42.38
C PHE A 21 52.78 -21.73 41.25
N ILE A 22 53.37 -22.87 41.51
CA ILE A 22 53.99 -23.75 40.52
C ILE A 22 52.91 -24.40 39.66
N ASN A 23 51.80 -24.83 40.26
CA ASN A 23 50.69 -25.43 39.54
C ASN A 23 50.02 -24.42 38.57
N ARG A 24 49.95 -23.14 39.01
CA ARG A 24 49.42 -22.05 38.15
C ARG A 24 50.38 -21.61 37.03
N ALA A 25 51.68 -21.82 37.24
CA ALA A 25 52.71 -21.48 36.22
C ALA A 25 53.02 -22.62 35.24
N PHE A 26 52.77 -23.90 35.61
CA PHE A 26 53.03 -25.07 34.77
C PHE A 26 51.81 -25.77 34.18
N PHE A 27 50.64 -25.66 34.83
CA PHE A 27 49.36 -26.10 34.30
C PHE A 27 48.54 -24.84 33.95
N GLY A 28 49.12 -24.02 33.04
CA GLY A 28 48.54 -22.77 32.60
C GLY A 28 47.21 -22.96 31.95
N SER A 29 46.33 -22.01 32.21
CA SER A 29 44.99 -21.74 31.63
C SER A 29 44.51 -22.81 30.69
N ASP A 30 43.41 -23.47 31.09
CA ASP A 30 42.68 -24.35 30.17
C ASP A 30 42.49 -23.61 28.82
N ALA A 31 43.04 -24.19 27.76
CA ALA A 31 42.84 -23.64 26.43
C ALA A 31 41.33 -23.67 26.14
N LYS A 32 40.79 -22.53 25.75
CA LYS A 32 39.35 -22.43 25.39
C LYS A 32 39.11 -23.13 24.07
N GLU A 33 38.19 -24.05 24.07
CA GLU A 33 37.76 -24.73 22.81
C GLU A 33 36.95 -23.75 21.98
N VAL A 34 37.46 -23.43 20.79
CA VAL A 34 36.80 -22.47 19.87
C VAL A 34 36.70 -23.04 18.48
N ASN A 35 35.60 -22.68 17.82
CA ASN A 35 35.39 -22.97 16.42
C ASN A 35 36.03 -21.90 15.56
N VAL A 36 36.78 -22.30 14.54
CA VAL A 36 37.41 -21.38 13.61
C VAL A 36 36.94 -21.65 12.18
N SER A 37 36.83 -20.60 11.41
CA SER A 37 36.54 -20.67 9.97
C SER A 37 37.48 -19.75 9.20
N THR A 38 37.77 -20.11 7.95
CA THR A 38 38.50 -19.23 7.03
C THR A 38 37.52 -18.25 6.38
N LEU A 39 38.03 -17.07 6.01
CA LEU A 39 37.29 -16.13 5.19
C LEU A 39 36.89 -16.77 3.87
N SER A 40 35.65 -16.57 3.47
CA SER A 40 35.13 -17.03 2.17
C SER A 40 34.37 -15.92 1.47
N GLN A 41 34.41 -15.92 0.17
CA GLN A 41 33.50 -15.08 -0.62
C GLN A 41 32.11 -15.69 -0.54
N ARG A 42 31.15 -14.84 -0.19
CA ARG A 42 29.73 -15.20 -0.10
C ARG A 42 28.87 -14.13 -0.74
N VAL A 43 27.74 -14.56 -1.21
CA VAL A 43 26.73 -13.65 -1.72
C VAL A 43 25.92 -13.13 -0.53
N ILE A 44 25.99 -11.83 -0.30
CA ILE A 44 25.17 -11.15 0.72
C ILE A 44 24.04 -10.42 0.00
N SER A 45 22.82 -10.67 0.43
CA SER A 45 21.59 -10.07 -0.12
C SER A 45 20.89 -9.26 0.96
N PRO A 46 21.29 -7.99 1.14
CA PRO A 46 20.64 -7.15 2.16
C PRO A 46 19.16 -7.00 1.87
N SER A 47 18.34 -7.31 2.84
CA SER A 47 16.90 -7.26 2.72
C SER A 47 16.22 -6.50 3.85
N ILE A 48 15.00 -6.05 3.62
CA ILE A 48 14.12 -5.44 4.60
C ILE A 48 12.87 -6.27 4.71
N LEU A 49 12.53 -6.65 5.93
CA LEU A 49 11.35 -7.42 6.21
C LEU A 49 10.18 -6.50 6.56
N ALA A 50 9.14 -6.53 5.74
CA ALA A 50 7.93 -5.73 5.94
C ALA A 50 6.69 -6.63 6.03
N SER A 51 5.74 -6.23 6.88
CA SER A 51 4.46 -6.94 7.03
C SER A 51 3.34 -6.13 6.37
N GLY A 52 2.38 -6.84 5.80
CA GLY A 52 1.26 -6.22 5.13
C GLY A 52 0.14 -7.19 4.80
N PHE A 53 -0.60 -6.88 3.77
CA PHE A 53 -1.72 -7.69 3.30
C PHE A 53 -1.85 -7.63 1.77
N LEU A 54 -2.53 -8.61 1.22
CA LEU A 54 -2.89 -8.65 -0.19
C LEU A 54 -4.11 -7.75 -0.42
N ALA A 55 -4.09 -6.96 -1.48
CA ALA A 55 -5.18 -6.08 -1.88
C ALA A 55 -5.44 -6.16 -3.39
N HIS A 56 -6.65 -5.80 -3.81
CA HIS A 56 -6.93 -5.60 -5.25
C HIS A 56 -6.38 -4.25 -5.71
N GLU A 57 -5.83 -4.19 -6.91
CA GLU A 57 -5.40 -2.93 -7.53
C GLU A 57 -6.61 -2.09 -7.96
N GLU A 58 -7.60 -2.76 -8.52
CA GLU A 58 -8.86 -2.15 -8.93
C GLU A 58 -9.99 -2.67 -8.05
N GLU A 59 -10.48 -1.82 -7.17
CA GLU A 59 -11.60 -2.09 -6.28
C GLU A 59 -12.53 -0.89 -6.29
N VAL A 60 -13.81 -1.12 -6.55
CA VAL A 60 -14.85 -0.09 -6.57
C VAL A 60 -15.94 -0.43 -5.58
N MET A 61 -16.09 0.43 -4.57
CA MET A 61 -17.21 0.37 -3.65
C MET A 61 -18.40 1.11 -4.25
N LEU A 62 -19.47 0.40 -4.52
CA LEU A 62 -20.72 0.96 -5.02
C LEU A 62 -21.55 1.48 -3.85
N SER A 63 -22.01 2.71 -3.97
CA SER A 63 -22.94 3.33 -3.05
C SER A 63 -24.19 3.81 -3.78
N SER A 64 -25.31 3.94 -3.06
CA SER A 64 -26.55 4.47 -3.66
C SER A 64 -26.44 5.97 -3.91
N GLU A 65 -26.89 6.42 -5.06
CA GLU A 65 -27.06 7.83 -5.40
C GLU A 65 -28.50 8.31 -5.18
N VAL A 66 -29.43 7.40 -4.97
CA VAL A 66 -30.85 7.69 -4.72
C VAL A 66 -31.33 7.04 -3.43
N ILE A 67 -32.37 7.61 -2.83
CA ILE A 67 -32.99 7.02 -1.64
C ILE A 67 -34.19 6.18 -2.09
N GLY A 68 -34.19 4.91 -1.68
CA GLY A 68 -35.29 4.01 -1.98
C GLY A 68 -35.07 2.61 -1.46
N LYS A 69 -36.12 1.80 -1.47
CA LYS A 69 -36.07 0.40 -1.06
C LYS A 69 -35.55 -0.46 -2.18
N VAL A 70 -34.62 -1.39 -1.88
CA VAL A 70 -34.14 -2.38 -2.86
C VAL A 70 -35.30 -3.32 -3.24
N SER A 71 -35.71 -3.28 -4.49
CA SER A 71 -36.79 -4.10 -5.04
C SER A 71 -36.31 -5.45 -5.55
N ALA A 72 -35.13 -5.49 -6.14
CA ALA A 72 -34.52 -6.71 -6.66
C ALA A 72 -32.99 -6.67 -6.57
N LEU A 73 -32.39 -7.83 -6.40
CA LEU A 73 -30.95 -8.08 -6.41
C LEU A 73 -30.71 -9.22 -7.40
N TYR A 74 -29.77 -9.01 -8.33
CA TYR A 74 -29.54 -9.93 -9.46
C TYR A 74 -28.23 -10.69 -9.35
N VAL A 75 -27.48 -10.45 -8.29
CA VAL A 75 -26.12 -11.00 -8.10
C VAL A 75 -25.93 -11.41 -6.65
N GLU A 76 -24.97 -12.31 -6.41
CA GLU A 76 -24.56 -12.79 -5.11
C GLU A 76 -23.06 -12.49 -4.88
N GLU A 77 -22.60 -12.58 -3.64
CA GLU A 77 -21.19 -12.47 -3.30
C GLU A 77 -20.39 -13.61 -3.95
N GLY A 78 -19.33 -13.26 -4.66
CA GLY A 78 -18.49 -14.20 -5.44
C GLY A 78 -18.88 -14.30 -6.92
N ASP A 79 -19.97 -13.68 -7.37
CA ASP A 79 -20.34 -13.67 -8.77
C ASP A 79 -19.39 -12.81 -9.61
N SER A 80 -19.11 -13.28 -10.83
CA SER A 80 -18.41 -12.49 -11.85
C SER A 80 -19.37 -11.61 -12.60
N VAL A 81 -19.02 -10.34 -12.76
CA VAL A 81 -19.83 -9.32 -13.44
C VAL A 81 -19.03 -8.63 -14.52
N VAL A 82 -19.72 -8.16 -15.56
CA VAL A 82 -19.14 -7.36 -16.64
C VAL A 82 -19.55 -5.89 -16.51
N GLU A 83 -18.77 -4.98 -17.10
CA GLU A 83 -19.12 -3.55 -17.13
C GLU A 83 -20.51 -3.33 -17.73
N GLY A 84 -21.32 -2.50 -17.08
CA GLY A 84 -22.70 -2.21 -17.48
C GLY A 84 -23.75 -3.26 -17.09
N GLN A 85 -23.37 -4.37 -16.47
CA GLN A 85 -24.30 -5.39 -15.98
C GLN A 85 -25.17 -4.83 -14.86
N LEU A 86 -26.48 -5.07 -14.91
CA LEU A 86 -27.41 -4.69 -13.84
C LEU A 86 -27.20 -5.59 -12.62
N LEU A 87 -26.95 -4.95 -11.48
CA LEU A 87 -26.62 -5.62 -10.21
C LEU A 87 -27.81 -5.62 -9.25
N LEU A 88 -28.44 -4.46 -9.08
CA LEU A 88 -29.62 -4.33 -8.25
C LEU A 88 -30.54 -3.22 -8.76
N GLN A 89 -31.79 -3.29 -8.34
CA GLN A 89 -32.85 -2.32 -8.66
C GLN A 89 -33.42 -1.72 -7.37
N VAL A 90 -33.42 -0.41 -7.29
CA VAL A 90 -34.17 0.35 -6.26
C VAL A 90 -35.60 0.55 -6.75
N ASP A 91 -36.61 0.60 -5.87
CA ASP A 91 -38.00 0.86 -6.22
C ASP A 91 -38.13 2.18 -7.00
N ASP A 92 -38.49 2.08 -8.25
CA ASP A 92 -38.56 3.17 -9.22
C ASP A 92 -39.95 3.75 -9.40
N THR A 93 -40.97 3.25 -8.68
CA THR A 93 -42.40 3.63 -8.85
C THR A 93 -42.59 5.15 -8.77
N ASN A 94 -41.99 5.81 -7.76
CA ASN A 94 -42.11 7.25 -7.59
C ASN A 94 -41.30 8.03 -8.65
N PHE A 95 -40.18 7.49 -9.10
CA PHE A 95 -39.33 8.10 -10.14
C PHE A 95 -40.04 8.05 -11.50
N ILE A 96 -40.70 6.94 -11.84
CA ILE A 96 -41.55 6.79 -13.06
C ILE A 96 -42.71 7.79 -13.04
N ALA A 97 -43.43 7.90 -11.94
CA ALA A 97 -44.51 8.88 -11.80
C ALA A 97 -43.98 10.34 -11.96
N GLY A 98 -42.84 10.66 -11.39
CA GLY A 98 -42.17 11.94 -11.58
C GLY A 98 -41.75 12.21 -13.02
N LEU A 99 -41.27 11.19 -13.72
CA LEU A 99 -40.93 11.26 -15.15
C LEU A 99 -42.15 11.56 -16.00
N GLU A 100 -43.25 10.83 -15.79
CA GLU A 100 -44.51 11.07 -16.51
C GLU A 100 -45.06 12.48 -16.31
N GLN A 101 -44.98 13.01 -15.04
CA GLN A 101 -45.36 14.38 -14.71
C GLN A 101 -44.49 15.41 -15.46
N SER A 102 -43.17 15.23 -15.46
CA SER A 102 -42.23 16.16 -16.13
C SER A 102 -42.37 16.11 -17.66
N GLN A 103 -42.65 14.92 -18.25
CA GLN A 103 -42.97 14.77 -19.68
C GLN A 103 -44.28 15.50 -20.04
N ALA A 104 -45.29 15.42 -19.17
CA ALA A 104 -46.55 16.16 -19.40
C ALA A 104 -46.31 17.68 -19.36
N ALA A 105 -45.50 18.19 -18.44
CA ALA A 105 -45.15 19.61 -18.33
C ALA A 105 -44.37 20.07 -19.59
N GLU A 106 -43.40 19.29 -20.07
CA GLU A 106 -42.67 19.57 -21.33
C GLU A 106 -43.65 19.63 -22.53
N ARG A 107 -44.55 18.69 -22.68
CA ARG A 107 -45.57 18.71 -23.76
C ARG A 107 -46.47 19.93 -23.69
N ILE A 108 -46.94 20.34 -22.51
CA ILE A 108 -47.76 21.56 -22.35
C ILE A 108 -46.99 22.79 -22.81
N THR A 109 -45.73 22.94 -22.43
CA THR A 109 -44.91 24.09 -22.83
C THR A 109 -44.57 24.07 -24.32
N SER A 110 -44.42 22.88 -24.94
CA SER A 110 -44.23 22.74 -26.38
C SER A 110 -45.47 23.18 -27.13
N ILE A 111 -46.70 22.79 -26.71
CA ILE A 111 -47.95 23.25 -27.28
C ILE A 111 -48.12 24.78 -27.15
N ASP A 112 -47.65 25.35 -26.08
CA ASP A 112 -47.67 26.82 -25.88
C ASP A 112 -46.82 27.56 -26.93
N ILE A 113 -45.67 26.99 -27.30
CA ILE A 113 -44.86 27.50 -28.40
C ILE A 113 -45.61 27.46 -29.72
N GLU A 114 -46.20 26.32 -30.05
CA GLU A 114 -46.99 26.16 -31.27
C GLU A 114 -48.13 27.21 -31.37
N ARG A 115 -48.81 27.45 -30.24
CA ARG A 115 -49.84 28.49 -30.15
C ARG A 115 -49.26 29.90 -30.41
N GLN A 116 -48.07 30.26 -29.86
CA GLN A 116 -47.43 31.53 -30.09
C GLN A 116 -46.94 31.65 -31.54
N GLU A 117 -46.46 30.58 -32.15
CA GLU A 117 -46.04 30.60 -33.55
C GLU A 117 -47.21 30.86 -34.48
N VAL A 118 -48.37 30.26 -34.29
CA VAL A 118 -49.61 30.53 -35.00
C VAL A 118 -50.06 31.97 -34.81
N ARG A 119 -49.94 32.53 -33.59
CA ARG A 119 -50.25 33.94 -33.29
C ARG A 119 -49.32 34.88 -34.06
N ILE A 120 -48.05 34.62 -34.08
CA ILE A 120 -47.05 35.41 -34.82
C ILE A 120 -47.33 35.38 -36.31
N GLU A 121 -47.64 34.21 -36.87
CA GLU A 121 -48.00 34.09 -38.27
C GLU A 121 -49.20 34.96 -38.64
N ASN A 122 -50.24 34.98 -37.81
CA ASN A 122 -51.41 35.83 -37.99
C ASN A 122 -51.09 37.32 -37.94
N LEU A 123 -50.31 37.76 -36.92
CA LEU A 123 -49.84 39.13 -36.73
C LEU A 123 -48.89 39.54 -37.88
N SER A 124 -48.01 38.68 -38.34
CA SER A 124 -47.11 38.93 -39.46
C SER A 124 -47.91 39.20 -40.73
N ARG A 125 -48.92 38.39 -41.04
CA ARG A 125 -49.83 38.65 -42.21
C ARG A 125 -50.57 39.96 -42.05
N GLN A 126 -51.00 40.38 -40.85
CA GLN A 126 -51.62 41.65 -40.58
C GLN A 126 -50.68 42.83 -40.76
N PHE A 127 -49.44 42.67 -40.25
CA PHE A 127 -48.36 43.67 -40.41
C PHE A 127 -48.03 43.90 -41.88
N GLU A 128 -47.86 42.88 -42.70
CA GLU A 128 -47.57 43.02 -44.14
C GLU A 128 -48.71 43.73 -44.87
N ARG A 129 -49.97 43.48 -44.53
CA ARG A 129 -51.13 44.22 -45.07
C ARG A 129 -51.10 45.69 -44.62
N SER A 130 -50.89 45.99 -43.32
CA SER A 130 -50.81 47.36 -42.79
C SER A 130 -49.65 48.12 -43.41
N LYS A 131 -48.50 47.50 -43.59
CA LYS A 131 -47.31 48.05 -44.24
C LYS A 131 -47.63 48.50 -45.69
N SER A 132 -48.26 47.64 -46.49
CA SER A 132 -48.64 47.95 -47.87
C SER A 132 -49.66 49.10 -47.94
N LEU A 133 -50.58 49.21 -47.00
CA LEU A 133 -51.55 50.32 -46.92
C LEU A 133 -50.89 51.64 -46.47
N HIS A 134 -49.97 51.56 -45.54
CA HIS A 134 -49.20 52.72 -45.04
C HIS A 134 -48.31 53.29 -46.14
N GLU A 135 -47.60 52.49 -46.93
CA GLU A 135 -46.82 52.87 -48.08
C GLU A 135 -47.65 53.63 -49.12
N ARG A 136 -48.95 53.27 -49.23
CA ARG A 136 -49.93 53.95 -50.13
C ARG A 136 -50.63 55.13 -49.42
N LYS A 137 -50.21 55.56 -48.20
CA LYS A 137 -50.82 56.63 -47.41
C LYS A 137 -52.30 56.39 -47.07
N MET A 138 -52.75 55.11 -46.99
CA MET A 138 -54.15 54.79 -46.69
C MET A 138 -54.37 54.52 -45.20
N VAL A 139 -53.31 54.38 -44.42
CA VAL A 139 -53.29 54.16 -42.96
C VAL A 139 -52.33 55.14 -42.32
N GLY A 140 -52.66 55.67 -41.13
CA GLY A 140 -51.81 56.63 -40.38
C GLY A 140 -50.66 55.91 -39.67
N ASP A 141 -49.67 56.70 -39.25
CA ASP A 141 -48.46 56.22 -38.54
C ASP A 141 -48.80 55.49 -37.24
N ASP A 142 -49.77 56.01 -36.48
CA ASP A 142 -50.17 55.46 -35.17
C ASP A 142 -50.75 54.03 -35.33
N GLU A 143 -51.56 53.77 -36.36
CA GLU A 143 -52.18 52.48 -36.61
C GLU A 143 -51.12 51.46 -37.10
N PHE A 144 -50.21 51.89 -37.99
CA PHE A 144 -49.08 51.08 -38.43
C PHE A 144 -48.16 50.68 -37.27
N ASP A 145 -47.75 51.69 -36.40
CA ASP A 145 -46.91 51.45 -35.28
C ASP A 145 -47.59 50.55 -34.23
N SER A 146 -48.90 50.61 -34.03
CA SER A 146 -49.65 49.71 -33.17
C SER A 146 -49.54 48.27 -33.63
N VAL A 147 -49.72 47.99 -34.92
CA VAL A 147 -49.63 46.58 -35.46
C VAL A 147 -48.18 46.08 -35.37
N LYS A 148 -47.21 46.92 -35.64
CA LYS A 148 -45.77 46.61 -35.49
C LYS A 148 -45.46 46.22 -34.07
N ASN A 149 -45.85 47.05 -33.07
CA ASN A 149 -45.62 46.80 -31.65
C ASN A 149 -46.29 45.48 -31.21
N GLN A 150 -47.50 45.14 -31.71
CA GLN A 150 -48.16 43.85 -31.41
C GLN A 150 -47.35 42.68 -31.91
N LEU A 151 -46.81 42.74 -33.15
CA LEU A 151 -45.95 41.68 -33.69
C LEU A 151 -44.64 41.53 -32.86
N ASP A 152 -44.00 42.66 -32.50
CA ASP A 152 -42.76 42.63 -31.75
C ASP A 152 -42.99 42.07 -30.34
N LEU A 153 -44.09 42.43 -29.66
CA LEU A 153 -44.49 41.80 -28.38
C LEU A 153 -44.72 40.29 -28.52
N ALA A 154 -45.45 39.85 -29.58
CA ALA A 154 -45.66 38.44 -29.80
C ALA A 154 -44.38 37.65 -30.05
N ARG A 155 -43.38 38.28 -30.70
CA ARG A 155 -42.03 37.67 -30.83
C ARG A 155 -41.31 37.52 -29.49
N ILE A 156 -41.42 38.53 -28.60
CA ILE A 156 -40.88 38.46 -27.25
C ILE A 156 -41.59 37.37 -26.47
N ASP A 157 -42.92 37.25 -26.58
CA ASP A 157 -43.71 36.17 -25.93
C ASP A 157 -43.24 34.80 -26.39
N LEU A 158 -43.00 34.60 -27.68
CA LEU A 158 -42.45 33.36 -28.20
C LEU A 158 -41.08 33.08 -27.66
N LYS A 159 -40.17 34.05 -27.56
CA LYS A 159 -38.86 33.88 -26.95
C LYS A 159 -39.00 33.44 -25.50
N SER A 160 -39.90 34.09 -24.73
CA SER A 160 -40.19 33.69 -23.33
C SER A 160 -40.72 32.28 -23.22
N SER A 161 -41.61 31.85 -24.15
CA SER A 161 -42.13 30.45 -24.15
C SER A 161 -41.04 29.44 -24.50
N ARG A 162 -40.08 29.79 -25.36
CA ARG A 162 -38.93 28.92 -25.67
C ARG A 162 -38.01 28.75 -24.45
N GLU A 163 -37.77 29.80 -23.67
CA GLU A 163 -37.01 29.68 -22.43
C GLU A 163 -37.73 28.81 -21.39
N ARG A 164 -39.07 28.90 -21.31
CA ARG A 164 -39.84 27.99 -20.42
C ARG A 164 -39.77 26.55 -20.89
N LEU A 165 -39.74 26.29 -22.20
CA LEU A 165 -39.53 24.92 -22.73
C LEU A 165 -38.13 24.40 -22.39
N ALA A 166 -37.09 25.23 -22.50
CA ALA A 166 -35.74 24.87 -22.11
C ALA A 166 -35.66 24.51 -20.61
N GLN A 167 -36.36 25.28 -19.75
CA GLN A 167 -36.47 24.97 -18.31
C GLN A 167 -37.19 23.64 -18.08
N ALA A 168 -38.33 23.39 -18.78
CA ALA A 168 -39.08 22.15 -18.62
C ALA A 168 -38.27 20.92 -19.07
N ARG A 169 -37.49 21.06 -20.15
CA ARG A 169 -36.58 20.01 -20.62
C ARG A 169 -35.46 19.73 -19.63
N ALA A 170 -34.81 20.76 -19.08
CA ALA A 170 -33.78 20.58 -18.04
C ALA A 170 -34.35 19.84 -16.79
N GLN A 171 -35.58 20.15 -16.42
CA GLN A 171 -36.26 19.44 -15.33
C GLN A 171 -36.57 17.97 -15.68
N LEU A 172 -36.99 17.70 -16.93
CA LEU A 172 -37.21 16.35 -17.45
C LEU A 172 -35.91 15.53 -17.44
N ASP A 173 -34.81 16.13 -17.92
CA ASP A 173 -33.50 15.49 -17.93
C ASP A 173 -33.03 15.13 -16.52
N GLN A 174 -33.21 16.03 -15.55
CA GLN A 174 -32.87 15.77 -14.13
C GLN A 174 -33.68 14.59 -13.55
N VAL A 175 -34.98 14.53 -13.85
CA VAL A 175 -35.85 13.44 -13.35
C VAL A 175 -35.49 12.11 -14.02
N ASN A 176 -35.15 12.15 -15.30
CA ASN A 176 -34.70 10.98 -16.05
C ASN A 176 -33.35 10.46 -15.53
N ASP A 177 -32.41 11.35 -15.20
CA ASP A 177 -31.14 11.00 -14.56
C ASP A 177 -31.37 10.31 -13.20
N ASN A 178 -32.25 10.87 -12.35
CA ASN A 178 -32.62 10.25 -11.08
C ASN A 178 -33.27 8.86 -11.25
N LEU A 179 -34.08 8.67 -12.30
CA LEU A 179 -34.64 7.36 -12.61
C LEU A 179 -33.56 6.38 -13.07
N SER A 180 -32.59 6.83 -13.88
CA SER A 180 -31.49 5.96 -14.30
C SER A 180 -30.67 5.44 -13.12
N LYS A 181 -30.48 6.29 -12.08
CA LYS A 181 -29.76 5.97 -10.84
C LYS A 181 -30.49 4.97 -9.93
N THR A 182 -31.74 4.62 -10.23
CA THR A 182 -32.42 3.52 -9.52
C THR A 182 -31.91 2.14 -9.97
N LYS A 183 -31.26 2.05 -11.13
CA LYS A 183 -30.64 0.85 -11.66
C LYS A 183 -29.15 0.92 -11.41
N ILE A 184 -28.66 0.13 -10.46
CA ILE A 184 -27.24 0.07 -10.15
C ILE A 184 -26.58 -0.94 -11.07
N VAL A 185 -25.62 -0.46 -11.85
CA VAL A 185 -24.86 -1.27 -12.80
C VAL A 185 -23.39 -1.31 -12.41
N SER A 186 -22.69 -2.35 -12.86
CA SER A 186 -21.25 -2.45 -12.61
C SER A 186 -20.47 -1.43 -13.45
N PRO A 187 -19.58 -0.63 -12.84
CA PRO A 187 -18.70 0.29 -13.56
C PRO A 187 -17.46 -0.38 -14.16
N ILE A 188 -17.12 -1.59 -13.72
CA ILE A 188 -15.95 -2.36 -14.14
C ILE A 188 -16.31 -3.83 -14.34
N GLU A 189 -15.48 -4.55 -15.07
CA GLU A 189 -15.47 -6.01 -15.05
C GLU A 189 -14.76 -6.51 -13.80
N GLY A 190 -15.33 -7.51 -13.10
CA GLY A 190 -14.73 -8.04 -11.89
C GLY A 190 -15.57 -9.07 -11.18
N VAL A 191 -15.27 -9.29 -9.90
CA VAL A 191 -15.98 -10.20 -8.99
C VAL A 191 -16.52 -9.39 -7.81
N ILE A 192 -17.72 -9.73 -7.36
CA ILE A 192 -18.32 -9.14 -6.16
C ILE A 192 -17.61 -9.68 -4.93
N THR A 193 -16.86 -8.82 -4.24
CA THR A 193 -16.08 -9.18 -3.04
C THR A 193 -16.87 -9.01 -1.74
N SER A 194 -17.84 -8.09 -1.71
CA SER A 194 -18.78 -7.95 -0.61
C SER A 194 -20.15 -7.50 -1.11
N LEU A 195 -21.19 -7.92 -0.39
CA LEU A 195 -22.58 -7.55 -0.64
C LEU A 195 -23.20 -7.07 0.67
N ASP A 196 -23.30 -5.73 0.83
CA ASP A 196 -23.62 -5.07 2.08
C ASP A 196 -25.13 -4.76 2.23
N ILE A 197 -25.94 -5.03 1.19
CA ILE A 197 -27.36 -4.70 1.19
C ILE A 197 -28.22 -5.92 0.76
N LYS A 198 -29.47 -5.96 1.27
CA LYS A 198 -30.42 -7.03 0.97
C LYS A 198 -31.71 -6.49 0.35
N VAL A 199 -32.39 -7.35 -0.38
CA VAL A 199 -33.74 -7.04 -0.89
C VAL A 199 -34.67 -6.65 0.26
N GLY A 200 -35.31 -5.51 0.11
CA GLY A 200 -36.22 -4.95 1.10
C GLY A 200 -35.60 -3.93 2.05
N GLU A 201 -34.29 -3.79 2.09
CA GLU A 201 -33.61 -2.73 2.83
C GLU A 201 -33.68 -1.39 2.09
N THR A 202 -33.49 -0.31 2.82
CA THR A 202 -33.50 1.04 2.25
C THR A 202 -32.07 1.49 1.94
N ALA A 203 -31.79 1.72 0.68
CA ALA A 203 -30.56 2.39 0.25
C ALA A 203 -30.69 3.90 0.51
N ILE A 204 -29.64 4.48 1.10
CA ILE A 204 -29.56 5.91 1.43
C ILE A 204 -28.49 6.54 0.55
N ALA A 205 -28.87 7.62 -0.15
CA ALA A 205 -27.94 8.37 -0.99
C ALA A 205 -26.85 9.06 -0.15
N SER A 206 -25.62 9.07 -0.67
CA SER A 206 -24.54 9.86 -0.10
C SER A 206 -24.87 11.36 -0.16
N SER A 207 -24.63 12.06 0.94
CA SER A 207 -24.77 13.52 1.02
C SER A 207 -23.56 14.12 1.71
N THR A 208 -23.42 15.45 1.69
CA THR A 208 -22.26 16.19 2.20
C THR A 208 -21.84 15.81 3.64
N ASN A 209 -22.80 15.36 4.48
CA ASN A 209 -22.56 15.05 5.89
C ASN A 209 -22.94 13.62 6.29
N ILE A 210 -23.45 12.82 5.36
CA ILE A 210 -23.92 11.44 5.64
C ILE A 210 -23.29 10.54 4.57
N PRO A 211 -22.44 9.58 4.94
CA PRO A 211 -22.00 8.56 4.00
C PRO A 211 -23.23 7.79 3.50
N GLY A 212 -23.29 7.56 2.21
CA GLY A 212 -24.33 6.73 1.60
C GLY A 212 -24.25 5.28 2.10
N SER A 213 -25.33 4.53 1.89
CA SER A 213 -25.29 3.08 2.10
C SER A 213 -24.28 2.44 1.15
N SER A 214 -23.29 1.69 1.66
CA SER A 214 -22.52 0.74 0.86
C SER A 214 -23.48 -0.31 0.34
N LEU A 215 -23.44 -0.56 -0.96
CA LEU A 215 -24.28 -1.57 -1.59
C LEU A 215 -23.51 -2.86 -1.79
N MET A 216 -22.37 -2.76 -2.43
CA MET A 216 -21.45 -3.87 -2.71
C MET A 216 -20.09 -3.34 -3.14
N THR A 217 -19.10 -4.22 -3.09
CA THR A 217 -17.75 -3.96 -3.61
C THR A 217 -17.45 -4.89 -4.77
N ILE A 218 -16.92 -4.35 -5.84
CA ILE A 218 -16.48 -5.10 -7.02
C ILE A 218 -14.99 -4.90 -7.18
N ALA A 219 -14.26 -5.98 -7.41
CA ALA A 219 -12.83 -5.92 -7.62
C ALA A 219 -12.39 -6.81 -8.78
N ASN A 220 -11.31 -6.42 -9.43
CA ASN A 220 -10.68 -7.21 -10.47
C ASN A 220 -9.79 -8.30 -9.84
N PRO A 221 -10.14 -9.59 -9.96
CA PRO A 221 -9.38 -10.67 -9.33
C PRO A 221 -8.01 -10.91 -9.98
N ALA A 222 -7.78 -10.41 -11.19
CA ALA A 222 -6.51 -10.58 -11.88
C ALA A 222 -5.43 -9.60 -11.41
N SER A 223 -5.82 -8.53 -10.72
CA SER A 223 -4.91 -7.46 -10.27
C SER A 223 -4.75 -7.47 -8.75
N ILE A 224 -4.05 -8.48 -8.23
CA ILE A 224 -3.70 -8.53 -6.80
C ILE A 224 -2.28 -8.02 -6.62
N TYR A 225 -2.11 -7.09 -5.67
CA TYR A 225 -0.81 -6.63 -5.21
C TYR A 225 -0.67 -6.81 -3.70
N THR A 226 0.56 -6.71 -3.24
CA THR A 226 0.87 -6.73 -1.81
C THR A 226 1.08 -5.31 -1.32
N GLU A 227 0.36 -4.90 -0.30
CA GLU A 227 0.56 -3.63 0.40
C GLU A 227 1.27 -3.89 1.72
N VAL A 228 2.50 -3.40 1.86
CA VAL A 228 3.30 -3.55 3.08
C VAL A 228 3.63 -2.21 3.70
N LEU A 229 3.84 -2.23 5.01
CA LEU A 229 4.24 -1.07 5.80
C LEU A 229 5.72 -1.18 6.16
N VAL A 230 6.50 -0.26 5.65
CA VAL A 230 7.94 -0.16 5.90
C VAL A 230 8.21 0.98 6.85
N ASP A 231 9.09 0.79 7.80
CA ASP A 231 9.45 1.81 8.79
C ASP A 231 10.27 2.95 8.17
N GLU A 232 10.19 4.14 8.76
CA GLU A 232 10.88 5.35 8.28
C GLU A 232 12.40 5.16 8.14
N ALA A 233 13.01 4.35 9.03
CA ALA A 233 14.44 4.09 9.00
C ALA A 233 14.87 3.33 7.72
N ASP A 234 14.01 2.47 7.19
CA ASP A 234 14.34 1.52 6.13
C ASP A 234 13.89 2.02 4.74
N VAL A 235 12.84 2.85 4.69
CA VAL A 235 12.25 3.30 3.41
C VAL A 235 13.25 4.04 2.51
N ALA A 236 14.26 4.69 3.09
CA ALA A 236 15.28 5.43 2.34
C ALA A 236 16.15 4.53 1.44
N THR A 237 16.20 3.24 1.71
CA THR A 237 16.98 2.26 0.95
C THR A 237 16.16 1.48 -0.07
N ILE A 238 14.82 1.70 -0.08
CA ILE A 238 13.91 1.03 -1.01
C ILE A 238 13.77 1.85 -2.28
N GLU A 239 13.88 1.18 -3.43
CA GLU A 239 13.71 1.77 -4.75
C GLU A 239 12.68 0.98 -5.58
N ILE A 240 12.02 1.69 -6.50
CA ILE A 240 11.10 1.05 -7.44
C ILE A 240 11.88 0.10 -8.35
N GLY A 241 11.35 -1.10 -8.55
CA GLY A 241 11.98 -2.13 -9.36
C GLY A 241 12.79 -3.17 -8.57
N GLN A 242 12.94 -3.00 -7.25
CA GLN A 242 13.62 -4.00 -6.42
C GLN A 242 12.82 -5.31 -6.37
N ARG A 243 13.56 -6.42 -6.39
CA ARG A 243 13.02 -7.78 -6.24
C ARG A 243 12.51 -7.96 -4.82
N THR A 244 11.39 -8.66 -4.70
CA THR A 244 10.81 -8.99 -3.41
C THR A 244 10.39 -10.46 -3.37
N GLU A 245 10.48 -11.05 -2.20
CA GLU A 245 9.89 -12.35 -1.90
C GLU A 245 8.73 -12.16 -0.93
N ILE A 246 7.57 -12.68 -1.28
CA ILE A 246 6.34 -12.48 -0.54
C ILE A 246 5.84 -13.83 -0.03
N VAL A 247 5.64 -13.92 1.28
CA VAL A 247 5.10 -15.11 1.92
C VAL A 247 3.75 -14.76 2.55
N ALA A 248 2.68 -15.33 2.01
CA ALA A 248 1.37 -15.25 2.65
C ALA A 248 1.34 -16.14 3.90
N ILE A 249 0.80 -15.63 5.01
CA ILE A 249 0.77 -16.37 6.29
C ILE A 249 -0.01 -17.70 6.14
N ALA A 250 -0.98 -17.74 5.23
CA ALA A 250 -1.75 -18.95 4.94
C ALA A 250 -0.96 -20.03 4.17
N TYR A 251 0.14 -19.64 3.51
CA TYR A 251 0.97 -20.50 2.66
C TYR A 251 2.46 -20.27 2.94
N PRO A 252 2.97 -20.66 4.12
CA PRO A 252 4.33 -20.35 4.55
C PRO A 252 5.42 -21.04 3.71
N ASP A 253 5.10 -22.16 3.10
CA ASP A 253 6.05 -22.96 2.31
C ASP A 253 6.03 -22.62 0.80
N GLN A 254 5.29 -21.60 0.40
CA GLN A 254 5.14 -21.20 -1.01
C GLN A 254 5.42 -19.71 -1.17
N PRO A 255 6.72 -19.33 -1.24
CA PRO A 255 7.09 -17.94 -1.47
C PRO A 255 6.72 -17.52 -2.90
N MET A 256 6.21 -16.31 -3.02
CA MET A 256 5.83 -15.67 -4.28
C MET A 256 6.87 -14.62 -4.64
N GLN A 257 7.12 -14.45 -5.93
CA GLN A 257 8.03 -13.41 -6.42
C GLN A 257 7.26 -12.13 -6.74
N GLY A 258 7.85 -10.99 -6.40
CA GLY A 258 7.28 -9.69 -6.69
C GLY A 258 8.32 -8.62 -6.95
N VAL A 259 7.83 -7.45 -7.35
CA VAL A 259 8.66 -6.28 -7.64
C VAL A 259 8.03 -5.04 -7.02
N VAL A 260 8.83 -4.18 -6.38
CA VAL A 260 8.37 -2.90 -5.85
C VAL A 260 7.89 -2.01 -6.98
N ARG A 261 6.60 -1.63 -6.95
CA ARG A 261 5.97 -0.76 -7.97
C ARG A 261 5.77 0.67 -7.51
N TYR A 262 5.49 0.84 -6.23
CA TYR A 262 5.16 2.16 -5.70
C TYR A 262 5.59 2.29 -4.25
N ILE A 263 6.09 3.46 -3.90
CA ILE A 263 6.46 3.85 -2.54
C ILE A 263 5.68 5.13 -2.22
N ALA A 264 4.92 5.13 -1.13
CA ALA A 264 4.13 6.29 -0.73
C ALA A 264 5.04 7.46 -0.34
N ASN A 265 4.70 8.66 -0.79
CA ASN A 265 5.42 9.89 -0.46
C ASN A 265 5.05 10.45 0.94
N THR A 266 4.07 9.85 1.61
CA THR A 266 3.56 10.34 2.90
C THR A 266 3.56 9.19 3.90
N ALA A 267 4.15 9.42 5.05
CA ALA A 267 4.12 8.49 6.16
C ALA A 267 2.73 8.46 6.81
N LYS A 268 2.35 7.29 7.32
CA LYS A 268 1.15 7.06 8.11
C LYS A 268 1.52 6.40 9.43
N ILE A 269 0.76 6.69 10.47
CA ILE A 269 0.83 5.94 11.72
C ILE A 269 -0.09 4.74 11.58
N ALA A 270 0.47 3.54 11.58
CA ALA A 270 -0.33 2.32 11.53
C ALA A 270 -1.04 2.08 12.86
N PRO A 271 -2.30 1.60 12.84
CA PRO A 271 -3.01 1.25 14.07
C PRO A 271 -2.21 0.26 14.92
N GLY A 272 -1.94 0.62 16.19
CA GLY A 272 -1.19 -0.22 17.13
C GLY A 272 0.34 -0.12 17.03
N ARG A 273 0.91 0.71 16.17
CA ARG A 273 2.34 1.02 16.11
C ARG A 273 2.60 2.46 16.57
N GLN A 274 3.77 2.71 17.19
CA GLN A 274 4.16 4.05 17.64
C GLN A 274 5.07 4.79 16.63
N GLY A 275 5.48 4.13 15.54
CA GLY A 275 6.37 4.69 14.52
C GLY A 275 5.63 5.14 13.26
N LEU A 276 6.30 6.02 12.50
CA LEU A 276 5.90 6.38 11.15
C LEU A 276 6.25 5.25 10.20
N SER A 277 5.32 4.88 9.34
CA SER A 277 5.53 3.85 8.31
C SER A 277 5.07 4.36 6.95
N PHE A 278 5.76 3.90 5.92
CA PHE A 278 5.43 4.19 4.53
C PHE A 278 4.78 2.98 3.88
N THR A 279 3.73 3.22 3.13
CA THR A 279 3.09 2.18 2.34
C THR A 279 3.92 1.89 1.10
N VAL A 280 4.31 0.64 0.91
CA VAL A 280 4.98 0.14 -0.29
C VAL A 280 4.07 -0.86 -0.98
N LYS A 281 3.83 -0.67 -2.29
CA LYS A 281 3.05 -1.60 -3.11
C LYS A 281 3.99 -2.45 -3.95
N ILE A 282 3.77 -3.74 -3.87
CA ILE A 282 4.57 -4.77 -4.54
C ILE A 282 3.67 -5.52 -5.50
N GLU A 283 3.99 -5.49 -6.77
CA GLU A 283 3.33 -6.30 -7.79
C GLU A 283 3.80 -7.74 -7.70
N ILE A 284 2.87 -8.69 -7.64
CA ILE A 284 3.17 -10.11 -7.64
C ILE A 284 3.39 -10.52 -9.10
N THR A 285 4.60 -10.94 -9.44
CA THR A 285 4.97 -11.34 -10.80
C THR A 285 4.76 -12.83 -11.03
N ASP A 286 4.93 -13.63 -9.98
CA ASP A 286 4.69 -15.08 -10.02
C ASP A 286 3.95 -15.49 -8.72
N PRO A 287 2.63 -15.72 -8.81
CA PRO A 287 1.85 -16.16 -7.65
C PRO A 287 2.03 -17.66 -7.34
N GLY A 288 2.72 -18.45 -8.21
CA GLY A 288 2.77 -19.90 -8.07
C GLY A 288 1.38 -20.54 -8.19
N ASP A 289 1.20 -21.70 -7.53
CA ASP A 289 -0.08 -22.44 -7.53
C ASP A 289 -1.03 -22.00 -6.39
N VAL A 290 -0.85 -20.79 -5.84
CA VAL A 290 -1.57 -20.31 -4.65
C VAL A 290 -2.83 -19.56 -5.05
N VAL A 291 -3.95 -19.88 -4.41
CA VAL A 291 -5.18 -19.09 -4.55
C VAL A 291 -5.10 -17.89 -3.60
N LEU A 292 -4.72 -16.74 -4.17
CA LEU A 292 -4.62 -15.49 -3.44
C LEU A 292 -6.01 -14.92 -3.16
N ARG A 293 -6.20 -14.45 -1.92
CA ARG A 293 -7.42 -13.73 -1.53
C ARG A 293 -7.04 -12.40 -0.90
N PRO A 294 -7.65 -11.29 -1.31
CA PRO A 294 -7.45 -10.00 -0.66
C PRO A 294 -7.77 -10.07 0.84
N GLY A 295 -7.07 -9.25 1.63
CA GLY A 295 -7.14 -9.31 3.07
C GLY A 295 -6.25 -10.36 3.73
N MET A 296 -5.66 -11.29 2.99
CA MET A 296 -4.67 -12.21 3.54
C MET A 296 -3.45 -11.43 4.01
N SER A 297 -3.04 -11.68 5.25
CA SER A 297 -1.81 -11.12 5.78
C SER A 297 -0.60 -11.78 5.14
N CYS A 298 0.41 -10.99 4.86
CA CYS A 298 1.65 -11.45 4.24
C CYS A 298 2.87 -10.76 4.87
N ARG A 299 4.02 -11.36 4.61
CA ARG A 299 5.33 -10.81 4.90
C ARG A 299 6.05 -10.68 3.56
N ALA A 300 6.67 -9.55 3.33
CA ALA A 300 7.50 -9.32 2.16
C ALA A 300 8.94 -9.03 2.60
N GLU A 301 9.85 -9.70 1.96
CA GLU A 301 11.28 -9.45 2.06
C GLU A 301 11.70 -8.67 0.81
N ILE A 302 12.14 -7.43 1.00
CA ILE A 302 12.52 -6.51 -0.06
C ILE A 302 14.04 -6.48 -0.14
N PHE A 303 14.61 -6.94 -1.24
CA PHE A 303 16.05 -6.94 -1.47
C PHE A 303 16.51 -5.55 -1.88
N THR A 304 17.26 -4.88 -1.02
CA THR A 304 17.63 -3.47 -1.21
C THR A 304 18.78 -3.28 -2.19
N ARG A 305 19.59 -4.30 -2.40
CA ARG A 305 20.69 -4.32 -3.36
C ARG A 305 20.70 -5.61 -4.15
N GLN A 306 21.38 -5.59 -5.28
CA GLN A 306 21.70 -6.82 -6.00
C GLN A 306 22.65 -7.67 -5.17
N ASP A 307 22.51 -8.96 -5.31
CA ASP A 307 23.39 -9.95 -4.69
C ASP A 307 24.86 -9.57 -4.99
N GLN A 308 25.66 -9.40 -3.94
CA GLN A 308 27.07 -9.03 -4.07
C GLN A 308 27.92 -10.14 -3.48
N GLU A 309 28.89 -10.57 -4.26
CA GLU A 309 29.90 -11.53 -3.80
C GLU A 309 31.01 -10.76 -3.07
N VAL A 310 31.03 -10.88 -1.75
CA VAL A 310 31.94 -10.14 -0.86
C VAL A 310 32.61 -11.08 0.11
N ILE A 311 33.75 -10.65 0.68
CA ILE A 311 34.37 -11.37 1.80
C ILE A 311 33.48 -11.19 3.00
N ALA A 312 32.98 -12.27 3.57
CA ALA A 312 32.00 -12.25 4.64
C ALA A 312 32.45 -13.06 5.85
N VAL A 313 31.97 -12.61 7.01
CA VAL A 313 32.13 -13.30 8.30
C VAL A 313 30.75 -13.53 8.91
N PRO A 314 30.53 -14.64 9.63
CA PRO A 314 29.27 -14.81 10.37
C PRO A 314 29.06 -13.66 11.34
N ILE A 315 27.81 -13.16 11.41
CA ILE A 315 27.46 -12.03 12.33
C ILE A 315 27.83 -12.37 13.77
N GLN A 316 27.67 -13.63 14.19
CA GLN A 316 28.03 -14.08 15.54
C GLN A 316 29.53 -13.93 15.87
N ALA A 317 30.41 -13.86 14.89
CA ALA A 317 31.86 -13.65 15.07
C ALA A 317 32.22 -12.18 15.24
N VAL A 318 31.33 -11.26 14.89
CA VAL A 318 31.55 -9.81 14.97
C VAL A 318 31.22 -9.30 16.36
N ILE A 319 32.20 -8.72 17.02
CA ILE A 319 32.03 -8.12 18.35
C ILE A 319 31.87 -6.62 18.19
N PHE A 320 30.80 -6.12 18.77
CA PHE A 320 30.49 -4.70 18.79
C PHE A 320 30.90 -4.10 20.13
N GLU A 321 31.68 -3.02 20.09
CA GLU A 321 32.03 -2.23 21.28
C GLU A 321 31.69 -0.76 21.04
N GLU A 322 30.95 -0.19 21.97
CA GLU A 322 30.60 1.24 21.96
C GLU A 322 31.67 2.03 22.70
N ASP A 323 32.51 2.77 21.99
CA ASP A 323 33.41 3.74 22.60
C ASP A 323 32.60 4.97 23.04
N ARG A 324 32.22 4.98 24.32
CA ARG A 324 31.49 6.09 24.95
C ARG A 324 32.24 7.42 24.91
N SER A 325 33.56 7.42 24.69
CA SER A 325 34.36 8.64 24.62
C SER A 325 34.38 9.28 23.24
N ALA A 326 34.25 8.46 22.17
CA ALA A 326 34.34 8.92 20.79
C ALA A 326 32.99 8.98 20.07
N LEU A 327 31.87 8.55 20.69
CA LEU A 327 30.53 8.42 20.06
C LEU A 327 30.61 7.62 18.75
N ARG A 328 31.48 6.64 18.67
CA ARG A 328 31.66 5.77 17.50
C ARG A 328 31.56 4.32 17.93
N SER A 329 30.88 3.55 17.10
CA SER A 329 30.82 2.10 17.22
C SER A 329 32.07 1.50 16.58
N GLU A 330 32.72 0.60 17.27
CA GLU A 330 33.88 -0.13 16.77
C GLU A 330 33.56 -1.61 16.67
N TYR A 331 33.97 -2.22 15.55
CA TYR A 331 33.75 -3.63 15.29
C TYR A 331 35.07 -4.38 15.35
N PHE A 332 35.03 -5.58 15.94
CA PHE A 332 36.19 -6.42 16.13
C PHE A 332 35.86 -7.87 15.80
N VAL A 333 36.87 -8.63 15.40
CA VAL A 333 36.81 -10.09 15.31
C VAL A 333 38.01 -10.67 16.07
N PHE A 334 37.86 -11.86 16.62
CA PHE A 334 38.99 -12.61 17.11
C PHE A 334 39.57 -13.48 16.00
N VAL A 335 40.88 -13.39 15.81
CA VAL A 335 41.63 -14.21 14.87
C VAL A 335 42.55 -15.19 15.60
N ASN A 336 42.77 -16.36 15.05
CA ASN A 336 43.69 -17.34 15.56
C ASN A 336 45.11 -16.98 15.11
N ASP A 337 45.94 -16.54 16.04
CA ASP A 337 47.38 -16.31 15.81
C ASP A 337 48.20 -17.43 16.51
N ASN A 338 48.40 -18.54 15.83
CA ASN A 338 49.16 -19.68 16.33
C ASN A 338 48.69 -20.24 17.69
N GLY A 339 47.38 -20.39 17.86
CA GLY A 339 46.78 -20.91 19.11
C GLY A 339 46.56 -19.87 20.18
N ILE A 340 46.61 -18.57 19.80
CA ILE A 340 46.35 -17.43 20.70
C ILE A 340 45.25 -16.57 20.03
N ALA A 341 44.23 -16.21 20.81
CA ALA A 341 43.20 -15.30 20.36
C ALA A 341 43.73 -13.86 20.30
N ARG A 342 43.68 -13.24 19.12
CA ARG A 342 44.04 -11.85 18.89
C ARG A 342 42.84 -11.06 18.45
N LYS A 343 42.50 -10.01 19.18
CA LYS A 343 41.42 -9.08 18.86
C LYS A 343 41.86 -8.15 17.74
N THR A 344 41.18 -8.19 16.61
CA THR A 344 41.50 -7.40 15.43
C THR A 344 40.33 -6.48 15.11
N LYS A 345 40.59 -5.17 14.98
CA LYS A 345 39.62 -4.17 14.58
C LYS A 345 39.31 -4.33 13.11
N ILE A 346 38.03 -4.29 12.77
CA ILE A 346 37.54 -4.43 11.40
C ILE A 346 36.64 -3.28 11.00
N GLU A 347 36.54 -3.04 9.70
CA GLU A 347 35.52 -2.22 9.09
C GLU A 347 34.50 -3.14 8.42
N VAL A 348 33.22 -2.88 8.68
CA VAL A 348 32.11 -3.70 8.21
C VAL A 348 31.34 -2.95 7.14
N GLY A 349 30.78 -3.70 6.17
CA GLY A 349 29.94 -3.18 5.10
C GLY A 349 28.49 -3.64 5.22
N ILE A 350 27.95 -4.21 4.14
CA ILE A 350 26.59 -4.75 4.11
C ILE A 350 26.46 -6.03 4.93
N SER A 351 25.25 -6.32 5.42
CA SER A 351 24.95 -7.57 6.13
C SER A 351 23.60 -8.12 5.69
N ASP A 352 23.45 -9.42 5.85
CA ASP A 352 22.15 -10.10 5.85
C ASP A 352 21.88 -10.71 7.24
N ASP A 353 21.00 -11.69 7.35
CA ASP A 353 20.65 -12.33 8.62
C ASP A 353 21.75 -13.24 9.18
N GLU A 354 22.70 -13.69 8.36
CA GLU A 354 23.72 -14.67 8.73
C GLU A 354 25.15 -14.12 8.65
N TYR A 355 25.43 -13.23 7.70
CA TYR A 355 26.77 -12.77 7.37
C TYR A 355 26.91 -11.26 7.36
N GLN A 356 28.10 -10.81 7.71
CA GLN A 356 28.54 -9.43 7.66
C GLN A 356 29.69 -9.27 6.70
N GLU A 357 29.61 -8.32 5.75
CA GLU A 357 30.71 -7.96 4.86
C GLU A 357 31.91 -7.41 5.66
N LEU A 358 33.09 -7.88 5.31
CA LEU A 358 34.35 -7.41 5.83
C LEU A 358 35.02 -6.49 4.81
N MET A 359 35.09 -5.18 5.11
CA MET A 359 35.74 -4.19 4.25
C MET A 359 37.25 -4.04 4.54
N SER A 360 37.70 -4.54 5.69
CA SER A 360 39.12 -4.52 6.08
C SER A 360 39.91 -5.53 5.29
N ASN A 361 41.10 -5.13 4.84
CA ASN A 361 42.01 -6.02 4.13
C ASN A 361 42.70 -6.96 5.14
N ILE A 362 42.05 -8.09 5.44
CA ILE A 362 42.57 -9.18 6.27
C ILE A 362 43.02 -10.27 5.30
N ASP A 363 44.16 -10.92 5.60
CA ASP A 363 44.70 -11.99 4.77
C ASP A 363 43.68 -13.16 4.68
N ASP A 364 43.38 -13.62 3.48
CA ASP A 364 42.32 -14.63 3.22
C ASP A 364 42.60 -15.99 3.94
N ASN A 365 43.85 -16.23 4.35
CA ASN A 365 44.26 -17.44 5.06
C ASN A 365 44.14 -17.36 6.58
N ILE A 366 43.67 -16.25 7.11
CA ILE A 366 43.53 -16.11 8.56
C ILE A 366 42.28 -16.84 9.04
N GLU A 367 42.43 -17.63 10.11
CA GLU A 367 41.32 -18.29 10.77
C GLU A 367 40.64 -17.32 11.73
N ILE A 368 39.36 -17.08 11.50
CA ILE A 368 38.51 -16.26 12.39
C ILE A 368 37.78 -17.19 13.37
N ILE A 369 37.71 -16.77 14.63
CA ILE A 369 36.98 -17.49 15.66
C ILE A 369 35.50 -17.18 15.52
N VAL A 370 34.70 -18.20 15.24
CA VAL A 370 33.27 -18.07 14.93
C VAL A 370 32.34 -18.62 16.01
N GLY A 371 32.91 -19.18 17.06
CA GLY A 371 32.08 -19.73 18.17
C GLY A 371 32.85 -20.65 19.10
N PRO A 372 32.14 -21.29 20.02
CA PRO A 372 30.73 -21.05 20.36
C PRO A 372 30.51 -19.71 21.05
N ASP A 373 29.31 -19.15 20.94
CA ASP A 373 28.92 -17.83 21.49
C ASP A 373 29.33 -17.62 22.95
N GLN A 374 29.24 -18.67 23.74
CA GLN A 374 29.55 -18.63 25.17
C GLN A 374 31.03 -18.36 25.41
N GLU A 375 31.90 -18.93 24.60
CA GLU A 375 33.34 -18.73 24.68
C GLU A 375 33.74 -17.38 24.08
N LEU A 376 33.14 -16.96 22.94
CA LEU A 376 33.39 -15.66 22.30
C LEU A 376 33.14 -14.48 23.26
N ARG A 377 32.07 -14.53 24.05
CA ARG A 377 31.74 -13.45 25.03
C ARG A 377 32.73 -13.33 26.17
N HIS A 378 33.50 -14.37 26.47
CA HIS A 378 34.47 -14.44 27.55
C HIS A 378 35.90 -14.54 27.05
N LEU A 379 36.12 -14.48 25.74
CA LEU A 379 37.41 -14.53 25.13
C LEU A 379 38.11 -13.18 25.29
N LEU A 380 39.34 -13.24 25.76
CA LEU A 380 40.17 -12.05 25.93
C LEU A 380 41.37 -12.10 24.99
N GLU A 381 41.90 -10.94 24.67
CA GLU A 381 43.14 -10.84 23.88
C GLU A 381 44.28 -11.55 24.61
N GLY A 382 44.93 -12.49 23.89
CA GLY A 382 46.03 -13.27 24.46
C GLY A 382 45.64 -14.61 25.10
N ASP A 383 44.34 -14.96 25.12
CA ASP A 383 43.89 -16.28 25.62
C ASP A 383 44.40 -17.40 24.72
N ARG A 384 44.77 -18.53 25.34
CA ARG A 384 45.11 -19.75 24.61
C ARG A 384 43.85 -20.43 24.14
N ILE A 385 43.84 -20.82 22.87
CA ILE A 385 42.71 -21.48 22.23
C ILE A 385 43.11 -22.83 21.67
N ASP A 386 42.16 -23.76 21.75
CA ASP A 386 42.19 -25.03 21.02
C ASP A 386 41.13 -24.95 19.92
N THR A 387 41.56 -25.12 18.66
CA THR A 387 40.74 -24.78 17.52
C THR A 387 40.14 -26.01 16.85
N THR A 388 38.82 -25.98 16.67
CA THR A 388 38.11 -26.94 15.81
C THR A 388 37.66 -26.22 14.54
N ARG A 389 38.09 -26.70 13.37
CA ARG A 389 37.65 -26.13 12.10
C ARG A 389 36.22 -26.52 11.82
N VAL A 390 35.40 -25.53 11.55
CA VAL A 390 34.02 -25.72 11.11
C VAL A 390 33.85 -25.11 9.71
N GLU A 391 33.43 -25.92 8.77
CA GLU A 391 32.95 -25.42 7.48
C GLU A 391 31.56 -24.85 7.72
N LEU A 392 31.43 -23.55 7.55
CA LEU A 392 30.12 -22.87 7.58
C LEU A 392 29.39 -23.17 6.27
N GLN A 393 28.26 -23.83 6.38
CA GLN A 393 27.40 -24.17 5.23
C GLN A 393 26.71 -22.94 4.66
#